data_1ea769d0705f7c552a00185f240cb780
#
_entry.id   1ea769d0705f7c552a00185f240cb780
#
_cell.length_a   1.000
_cell.length_b   1.000
_cell.length_c   1.000
_cell.angle_alpha   90.00
_cell.angle_beta   90.00
_cell.angle_gamma   90.00
#
_symmetry.space_group_name_H-M   'P 1'
#
loop_
_entity.id
_entity.type
_entity.pdbx_description
1 polymer ?
#
loop_
_entity_poly.entity_id
_entity_poly.type
_entity_poly.pdbx_seq_one_letter_code
_entity_poly.pdbx_strand_id
1 'polypeptide(L)'
;MSFTLPKLSYAHDALEPNIDSKTMEIHHGKHHQGYTNNLNGAIEGTELEGKSIEDILATMDMSNSAVRNNGGGFYNHSLFWEVMSPEGGGLPTGELADAINESFENFEKFKIAFSTAAKTRFGSGWAWLCVHQGGKLEVCSTPNQVNPLMPGVGDRKSVV
;
A
#
# COMPACT_ATOMS: atom_id res chain seq x y z
N MET A 1 15.17 -14.27 -8.02
CA MET A 1 15.50 -13.61 -6.72
C MET A 1 14.29 -13.71 -5.83
N SER A 2 14.47 -13.95 -4.52
CA SER A 2 13.39 -13.98 -3.54
C SER A 2 13.21 -12.59 -2.89
N PHE A 3 11.97 -12.25 -2.55
CA PHE A 3 11.67 -11.06 -1.76
C PHE A 3 12.14 -11.26 -0.31
N THR A 4 12.54 -10.18 0.34
CA THR A 4 12.92 -10.15 1.76
C THR A 4 12.05 -9.14 2.48
N LEU A 5 11.77 -9.36 3.77
CA LEU A 5 11.04 -8.41 4.60
C LEU A 5 11.82 -7.08 4.63
N PRO A 6 11.23 -5.95 4.16
CA PRO A 6 11.87 -4.65 4.26
C PRO A 6 12.13 -4.27 5.72
N LYS A 7 13.27 -3.66 5.98
CA LYS A 7 13.55 -3.12 7.32
C LYS A 7 12.73 -1.84 7.56
N LEU A 8 12.23 -1.69 8.78
CA LEU A 8 11.68 -0.40 9.21
C LEU A 8 12.81 0.65 9.32
N SER A 9 12.49 1.88 8.92
CA SER A 9 13.39 3.03 9.07
C SER A 9 13.38 3.63 10.49
N TYR A 10 12.50 3.13 11.36
CA TYR A 10 12.28 3.58 12.74
C TYR A 10 12.09 2.38 13.68
N ALA A 11 12.24 2.60 14.99
CA ALA A 11 12.05 1.57 16.01
C ALA A 11 10.56 1.19 16.15
N HIS A 12 10.26 0.00 16.69
CA HIS A 12 8.89 -0.47 16.85
C HIS A 12 8.02 0.41 17.78
N ASP A 13 8.64 1.10 18.73
CA ASP A 13 7.98 2.01 19.67
C ASP A 13 7.89 3.47 19.17
N ALA A 14 8.48 3.76 18.01
CA ALA A 14 8.59 5.14 17.52
C ALA A 14 7.24 5.78 17.14
N LEU A 15 6.19 4.98 16.92
CA LEU A 15 4.85 5.47 16.57
C LEU A 15 3.91 5.58 17.79
N GLU A 16 4.41 5.32 18.99
CA GLU A 16 3.63 5.53 20.21
C GLU A 16 3.35 7.03 20.45
N PRO A 17 2.20 7.37 21.02
CA PRO A 17 1.14 6.49 21.56
C PRO A 17 0.09 6.05 20.51
N ASN A 18 0.28 6.34 19.21
CA ASN A 18 -0.73 6.07 18.18
C ASN A 18 -0.79 4.58 17.79
N ILE A 19 0.37 3.94 17.67
CA ILE A 19 0.51 2.49 17.44
C ILE A 19 1.54 1.97 18.43
N ASP A 20 1.14 1.00 19.26
CA ASP A 20 2.03 0.45 20.28
C ASP A 20 3.10 -0.48 19.68
N SER A 21 4.23 -0.57 20.39
CA SER A 21 5.39 -1.36 19.97
C SER A 21 5.03 -2.84 19.69
N LYS A 22 4.15 -3.43 20.51
CA LYS A 22 3.75 -4.83 20.34
C LYS A 22 2.96 -5.05 19.05
N THR A 23 2.08 -4.12 18.70
CA THR A 23 1.36 -4.13 17.41
C THR A 23 2.35 -4.04 16.27
N MET A 24 3.34 -3.15 16.32
CA MET A 24 4.37 -3.00 15.29
C MET A 24 5.20 -4.28 15.13
N GLU A 25 5.67 -4.89 16.22
CA GLU A 25 6.42 -6.16 16.20
C GLU A 25 5.63 -7.29 15.50
N ILE A 26 4.34 -7.43 15.82
CA ILE A 26 3.49 -8.48 15.26
C ILE A 26 3.15 -8.16 13.81
N HIS A 27 2.75 -6.93 13.52
CA HIS A 27 2.28 -6.54 12.19
C HIS A 27 3.41 -6.59 11.16
N HIS A 28 4.60 -6.08 11.51
CA HIS A 28 5.78 -6.20 10.66
C HIS A 28 6.40 -7.60 10.69
N GLY A 29 6.78 -8.08 11.88
CA GLY A 29 7.60 -9.28 12.00
C GLY A 29 6.87 -10.61 11.80
N LYS A 30 5.52 -10.64 11.92
CA LYS A 30 4.72 -11.85 11.67
C LYS A 30 3.84 -11.73 10.44
N HIS A 31 2.99 -10.71 10.35
CA HIS A 31 2.05 -10.59 9.23
C HIS A 31 2.76 -10.26 7.91
N HIS A 32 3.58 -9.21 7.88
CA HIS A 32 4.32 -8.86 6.68
C HIS A 32 5.36 -9.94 6.29
N GLN A 33 6.06 -10.51 7.27
CA GLN A 33 6.95 -11.64 7.00
C GLN A 33 6.19 -12.85 6.44
N GLY A 34 4.98 -13.12 6.92
CA GLY A 34 4.11 -14.17 6.39
C GLY A 34 3.77 -13.94 4.92
N TYR A 35 3.35 -12.73 4.54
CA TYR A 35 3.12 -12.39 3.14
C TYR A 35 4.38 -12.54 2.29
N THR A 36 5.53 -12.12 2.79
CA THR A 36 6.83 -12.25 2.11
C THR A 36 7.16 -13.71 1.81
N ASN A 37 7.06 -14.58 2.81
CA ASN A 37 7.37 -16.00 2.67
C ASN A 37 6.40 -16.70 1.70
N ASN A 38 5.10 -16.42 1.84
CA ASN A 38 4.07 -17.03 1.01
C ASN A 38 4.13 -16.54 -0.44
N LEU A 39 4.47 -15.26 -0.67
CA LEU A 39 4.70 -14.74 -2.03
C LEU A 39 5.86 -15.48 -2.69
N ASN A 40 6.99 -15.62 -2.01
CA ASN A 40 8.14 -16.34 -2.54
C ASN A 40 7.77 -17.78 -2.94
N GLY A 41 7.04 -18.50 -2.07
CA GLY A 41 6.58 -19.86 -2.41
C GLY A 41 5.57 -19.88 -3.56
N ALA A 42 4.74 -18.85 -3.71
CA ALA A 42 3.73 -18.80 -4.78
C ALA A 42 4.31 -18.49 -6.17
N ILE A 43 5.47 -17.82 -6.25
CA ILE A 43 6.12 -17.47 -7.52
C ILE A 43 7.28 -18.38 -7.90
N GLU A 44 7.77 -19.20 -6.97
CA GLU A 44 8.90 -20.12 -7.20
C GLU A 44 8.62 -21.05 -8.39
N GLY A 45 9.56 -21.12 -9.35
CA GLY A 45 9.44 -21.94 -10.56
C GLY A 45 8.40 -21.46 -11.57
N THR A 46 7.79 -20.28 -11.38
CA THR A 46 6.83 -19.68 -12.33
C THR A 46 7.49 -18.58 -13.17
N GLU A 47 6.77 -18.09 -14.18
CA GLU A 47 7.19 -16.95 -15.01
C GLU A 47 7.25 -15.61 -14.22
N LEU A 48 6.72 -15.58 -13.00
CA LEU A 48 6.76 -14.43 -12.11
C LEU A 48 8.05 -14.35 -11.30
N GLU A 49 8.79 -15.45 -11.22
CA GLU A 49 10.05 -15.48 -10.49
C GLU A 49 11.07 -14.50 -11.09
N GLY A 50 11.68 -13.69 -10.23
CA GLY A 50 12.68 -12.69 -10.61
C GLY A 50 12.14 -11.36 -11.11
N LYS A 51 10.82 -11.21 -11.27
CA LYS A 51 10.18 -9.93 -11.58
C LYS A 51 10.13 -9.02 -10.36
N SER A 52 9.98 -7.69 -10.60
CA SER A 52 9.66 -6.72 -9.54
C SER A 52 8.27 -6.98 -8.96
N ILE A 53 8.02 -6.51 -7.75
CA ILE A 53 6.67 -6.68 -7.16
C ILE A 53 5.61 -5.91 -7.96
N GLU A 54 5.95 -4.75 -8.48
CA GLU A 54 5.08 -3.94 -9.32
C GLU A 54 4.71 -4.66 -10.62
N ASP A 55 5.69 -5.29 -11.28
CA ASP A 55 5.46 -6.08 -12.49
C ASP A 55 4.58 -7.30 -12.20
N ILE A 56 4.81 -7.97 -11.06
CA ILE A 56 3.97 -9.10 -10.63
C ILE A 56 2.54 -8.63 -10.43
N LEU A 57 2.32 -7.55 -9.68
CA LEU A 57 0.99 -7.01 -9.40
C LEU A 57 0.27 -6.54 -10.67
N ALA A 58 0.99 -5.90 -11.60
CA ALA A 58 0.42 -5.37 -12.84
C ALA A 58 0.05 -6.46 -13.86
N THR A 59 0.73 -7.64 -13.81
CA THR A 59 0.58 -8.68 -14.85
C THR A 59 0.00 -10.00 -14.35
N MET A 60 -0.26 -10.12 -13.05
CA MET A 60 -0.74 -11.35 -12.44
C MET A 60 -2.14 -11.75 -12.91
N ASP A 61 -2.43 -13.05 -12.85
CA ASP A 61 -3.80 -13.55 -12.95
C ASP A 61 -4.55 -13.30 -11.63
N MET A 62 -5.61 -12.49 -11.69
CA MET A 62 -6.45 -12.17 -10.53
C MET A 62 -7.16 -13.39 -9.92
N SER A 63 -7.29 -14.49 -10.63
CA SER A 63 -7.82 -15.77 -10.13
C SER A 63 -6.80 -16.50 -9.24
N ASN A 64 -5.50 -16.24 -9.40
CA ASN A 64 -4.46 -16.76 -8.55
C ASN A 64 -4.47 -16.07 -7.17
N SER A 65 -5.25 -16.62 -6.26
CA SER A 65 -5.43 -16.05 -4.92
C SER A 65 -4.14 -16.04 -4.09
N ALA A 66 -3.22 -16.97 -4.32
CA ALA A 66 -1.94 -17.01 -3.59
C ALA A 66 -1.08 -15.80 -3.96
N VAL A 67 -0.88 -15.51 -5.24
CA VAL A 67 -0.12 -14.33 -5.70
C VAL A 67 -0.88 -13.05 -5.36
N ARG A 68 -2.19 -12.98 -5.61
CA ARG A 68 -3.01 -11.78 -5.32
C ARG A 68 -2.94 -11.38 -3.85
N ASN A 69 -3.15 -12.32 -2.94
CA ASN A 69 -3.22 -12.00 -1.52
C ASN A 69 -1.82 -11.76 -0.92
N ASN A 70 -0.83 -12.54 -1.29
CA ASN A 70 0.50 -12.41 -0.70
C ASN A 70 1.36 -11.37 -1.41
N GLY A 71 1.23 -11.21 -2.74
CA GLY A 71 1.87 -10.11 -3.47
C GLY A 71 1.30 -8.74 -3.07
N GLY A 72 -0.03 -8.64 -3.03
CA GLY A 72 -0.69 -7.44 -2.49
C GLY A 72 -0.31 -7.19 -1.03
N GLY A 73 -0.33 -8.22 -0.18
CA GLY A 73 0.09 -8.11 1.21
C GLY A 73 1.53 -7.62 1.36
N PHE A 74 2.45 -8.14 0.59
CA PHE A 74 3.85 -7.69 0.60
C PHE A 74 3.97 -6.22 0.20
N TYR A 75 3.39 -5.83 -0.93
CA TYR A 75 3.49 -4.45 -1.43
C TYR A 75 2.78 -3.45 -0.51
N ASN A 76 1.53 -3.75 -0.13
CA ASN A 76 0.71 -2.83 0.68
C ASN A 76 1.38 -2.53 2.02
N HIS A 77 1.96 -3.53 2.67
CA HIS A 77 2.66 -3.35 3.94
C HIS A 77 4.01 -2.66 3.75
N SER A 78 4.73 -2.93 2.67
CA SER A 78 5.97 -2.20 2.36
C SER A 78 5.72 -0.70 2.27
N LEU A 79 4.74 -0.29 1.46
CA LEU A 79 4.34 1.10 1.32
C LEU A 79 3.82 1.69 2.64
N PHE A 80 3.03 0.92 3.41
CA PHE A 80 2.46 1.36 4.69
C PHE A 80 3.55 1.77 5.69
N TRP A 81 4.65 1.02 5.76
CA TRP A 81 5.77 1.39 6.64
C TRP A 81 6.48 2.66 6.18
N GLU A 82 6.59 2.87 4.87
CA GLU A 82 7.27 4.04 4.29
C GLU A 82 6.48 5.34 4.47
N VAL A 83 5.14 5.29 4.39
CA VAL A 83 4.29 6.50 4.54
C VAL A 83 4.06 6.91 5.98
N MET A 84 4.42 6.08 6.96
CA MET A 84 4.37 6.42 8.38
C MET A 84 5.72 6.94 8.87
N SER A 85 5.67 7.92 9.78
CA SER A 85 6.86 8.50 10.39
C SER A 85 6.56 8.98 11.81
N PRO A 86 7.49 8.83 12.77
CA PRO A 86 7.37 9.47 14.09
C PRO A 86 7.33 11.00 14.03
N GLU A 87 7.87 11.57 12.95
CA GLU A 87 7.93 13.01 12.66
C GLU A 87 6.89 13.42 11.60
N GLY A 88 5.89 12.54 11.33
CA GLY A 88 4.89 12.75 10.29
C GLY A 88 3.84 13.79 10.63
N GLY A 89 3.01 14.08 9.67
CA GLY A 89 1.91 15.05 9.78
C GLY A 89 2.23 16.39 9.12
N GLY A 90 1.40 17.40 9.44
CA GLY A 90 1.50 18.72 8.81
C GLY A 90 0.78 18.78 7.45
N LEU A 91 1.06 19.84 6.70
CA LEU A 91 0.52 20.06 5.37
C LEU A 91 1.49 19.53 4.30
N PRO A 92 0.99 18.98 3.19
CA PRO A 92 1.82 18.66 2.06
C PRO A 92 2.45 19.92 1.47
N THR A 93 3.60 19.78 0.83
CA THR A 93 4.33 20.88 0.19
C THR A 93 4.71 20.52 -1.24
N GLY A 94 5.12 21.52 -2.04
CA GLY A 94 5.59 21.33 -3.40
C GLY A 94 4.53 20.70 -4.32
N GLU A 95 4.99 19.91 -5.28
CA GLU A 95 4.14 19.31 -6.33
C GLU A 95 2.97 18.48 -5.79
N LEU A 96 3.15 17.81 -4.65
CA LEU A 96 2.08 17.04 -4.02
C LEU A 96 0.97 17.96 -3.51
N ALA A 97 1.31 19.11 -2.89
CA ALA A 97 0.33 20.08 -2.44
C ALA A 97 -0.47 20.66 -3.60
N ASP A 98 0.21 20.99 -4.71
CA ASP A 98 -0.41 21.53 -5.92
C ASP A 98 -1.37 20.51 -6.54
N ALA A 99 -0.94 19.26 -6.69
CA ALA A 99 -1.77 18.16 -7.23
C ALA A 99 -2.99 17.85 -6.35
N ILE A 100 -2.84 17.91 -5.02
CA ILE A 100 -3.96 17.76 -4.07
C ILE A 100 -4.94 18.92 -4.23
N ASN A 101 -4.46 20.16 -4.30
CA ASN A 101 -5.32 21.33 -4.47
C ASN A 101 -6.06 21.29 -5.83
N GLU A 102 -5.40 20.88 -6.90
CA GLU A 102 -6.02 20.71 -8.21
C GLU A 102 -7.10 19.61 -8.20
N SER A 103 -6.85 18.47 -7.56
CA SER A 103 -7.74 17.32 -7.60
C SER A 103 -8.87 17.37 -6.57
N PHE A 104 -8.66 18.03 -5.41
CA PHE A 104 -9.59 18.05 -4.28
C PHE A 104 -9.97 19.45 -3.79
N GLU A 105 -9.53 20.51 -4.47
CA GLU A 105 -9.69 21.93 -4.11
C GLU A 105 -8.80 22.36 -2.94
N ASN A 106 -8.59 21.52 -1.94
CA ASN A 106 -7.71 21.80 -0.80
C ASN A 106 -7.40 20.49 0.00
N PHE A 107 -6.42 20.58 0.89
CA PHE A 107 -5.98 19.46 1.71
C PHE A 107 -7.08 18.95 2.68
N GLU A 108 -7.93 19.82 3.21
CA GLU A 108 -9.01 19.39 4.10
C GLU A 108 -10.05 18.52 3.38
N LYS A 109 -10.41 18.87 2.14
CA LYS A 109 -11.30 18.04 1.32
C LYS A 109 -10.67 16.71 0.96
N PHE A 110 -9.38 16.70 0.64
CA PHE A 110 -8.62 15.45 0.47
C PHE A 110 -8.68 14.59 1.73
N LYS A 111 -8.37 15.13 2.92
CA LYS A 111 -8.43 14.40 4.19
C LYS A 111 -9.81 13.79 4.46
N ILE A 112 -10.87 14.55 4.19
CA ILE A 112 -12.26 14.07 4.34
C ILE A 112 -12.49 12.89 3.37
N ALA A 113 -12.12 13.01 2.10
CA ALA A 113 -12.30 11.96 1.10
C ALA A 113 -11.52 10.69 1.48
N PHE A 114 -10.25 10.84 1.85
CA PHE A 114 -9.39 9.73 2.24
C PHE A 114 -9.90 9.01 3.51
N SER A 115 -10.23 9.79 4.54
CA SER A 115 -10.77 9.27 5.80
C SER A 115 -12.11 8.58 5.60
N THR A 116 -12.97 9.11 4.72
CA THR A 116 -14.25 8.49 4.38
C THR A 116 -14.02 7.16 3.67
N ALA A 117 -13.15 7.12 2.66
CA ALA A 117 -12.81 5.88 1.94
C ALA A 117 -12.28 4.79 2.89
N ALA A 118 -11.44 5.17 3.87
CA ALA A 118 -10.91 4.26 4.88
C ALA A 118 -12.01 3.75 5.83
N LYS A 119 -12.82 4.64 6.39
CA LYS A 119 -13.84 4.32 7.41
C LYS A 119 -15.02 3.53 6.84
N THR A 120 -15.39 3.77 5.58
CA THR A 120 -16.54 3.12 4.94
C THR A 120 -16.18 1.81 4.23
N ARG A 121 -14.90 1.45 4.16
CA ARG A 121 -14.48 0.16 3.62
C ARG A 121 -15.03 -0.98 4.50
N PHE A 122 -15.98 -1.73 3.96
CA PHE A 122 -16.56 -2.87 4.66
C PHE A 122 -15.56 -4.05 4.68
N GLY A 123 -15.33 -4.61 5.85
CA GLY A 123 -14.34 -5.67 6.07
C GLY A 123 -12.91 -5.13 6.12
N SER A 124 -11.93 -6.01 5.93
CA SER A 124 -10.53 -5.61 5.82
C SER A 124 -10.25 -4.94 4.46
N GLY A 125 -9.31 -4.02 4.43
CA GLY A 125 -8.90 -3.35 3.19
C GLY A 125 -8.03 -2.13 3.44
N TRP A 126 -7.82 -1.37 2.38
CA TRP A 126 -6.93 -0.23 2.32
C TRP A 126 -7.60 0.96 1.66
N ALA A 127 -7.25 2.16 2.09
CA ALA A 127 -7.53 3.40 1.37
C ALA A 127 -6.24 3.90 0.71
N TRP A 128 -6.39 4.49 -0.48
CA TRP A 128 -5.27 4.86 -1.35
C TRP A 128 -5.45 6.28 -1.87
N LEU A 129 -4.33 6.98 -2.01
CA LEU A 129 -4.20 8.11 -2.91
C LEU A 129 -3.47 7.61 -4.17
N CYS A 130 -4.12 7.69 -5.32
CA CYS A 130 -3.63 7.14 -6.57
C CYS A 130 -3.38 8.25 -7.59
N VAL A 131 -2.37 8.06 -8.44
CA VAL A 131 -2.07 8.92 -9.59
C VAL A 131 -2.57 8.26 -10.86
N HIS A 132 -3.44 8.92 -11.61
CA HIS A 132 -3.87 8.53 -12.95
C HIS A 132 -2.91 8.97 -14.03
N GLN A 133 -3.13 8.48 -15.25
CA GLN A 133 -2.48 9.06 -16.43
C GLN A 133 -2.82 10.54 -16.52
N GLY A 134 -1.79 11.41 -16.70
CA GLY A 134 -1.97 12.87 -16.73
C GLY A 134 -1.82 13.54 -15.36
N GLY A 135 -1.48 12.80 -14.28
CA GLY A 135 -1.13 13.38 -12.97
C GLY A 135 -2.30 13.67 -12.05
N LYS A 136 -3.54 13.45 -12.48
CA LYS A 136 -4.72 13.65 -11.62
C LYS A 136 -4.72 12.66 -10.45
N LEU A 137 -4.99 13.16 -9.24
CA LEU A 137 -5.11 12.36 -8.06
C LEU A 137 -6.54 11.86 -7.83
N GLU A 138 -6.67 10.64 -7.31
CA GLU A 138 -7.94 10.03 -6.90
C GLU A 138 -7.77 9.32 -5.56
N VAL A 139 -8.78 9.44 -4.70
CA VAL A 139 -8.91 8.60 -3.50
C VAL A 139 -9.80 7.40 -3.81
N CYS A 140 -9.32 6.20 -3.46
CA CYS A 140 -10.09 4.99 -3.59
C CYS A 140 -9.89 4.04 -2.40
N SER A 141 -10.64 2.94 -2.35
CA SER A 141 -10.41 1.87 -1.40
C SER A 141 -10.56 0.50 -2.05
N THR A 142 -9.78 -0.47 -1.58
CA THR A 142 -9.77 -1.85 -2.07
C THR A 142 -9.98 -2.84 -0.93
N PRO A 143 -10.62 -4.01 -1.18
CA PRO A 143 -10.83 -5.02 -0.14
C PRO A 143 -9.58 -5.87 0.07
N ASN A 144 -9.41 -6.39 1.29
CA ASN A 144 -8.35 -7.31 1.68
C ASN A 144 -6.96 -6.79 1.28
N GLN A 145 -6.19 -7.59 0.52
CA GLN A 145 -4.88 -7.19 0.00
C GLN A 145 -4.90 -6.80 -1.48
N VAL A 146 -6.09 -6.59 -2.06
CA VAL A 146 -6.19 -6.06 -3.42
C VAL A 146 -5.52 -4.68 -3.48
N ASN A 147 -4.83 -4.42 -4.59
CA ASN A 147 -3.99 -3.24 -4.77
C ASN A 147 -4.42 -2.49 -6.05
N PRO A 148 -4.37 -1.16 -6.09
CA PRO A 148 -4.69 -0.38 -7.29
C PRO A 148 -3.85 -0.68 -8.53
N LEU A 149 -2.65 -1.29 -8.39
CA LEU A 149 -1.81 -1.72 -9.51
C LEU A 149 -2.30 -3.00 -10.19
N MET A 150 -3.20 -3.76 -9.55
CA MET A 150 -3.67 -5.05 -10.06
C MET A 150 -4.63 -4.89 -11.24
N PRO A 151 -4.68 -5.88 -12.18
CA PRO A 151 -5.57 -5.83 -13.33
C PRO A 151 -7.04 -5.66 -12.95
N GLY A 152 -7.75 -4.76 -13.63
CA GLY A 152 -9.18 -4.54 -13.42
C GLY A 152 -9.56 -3.73 -12.17
N VAL A 153 -8.60 -3.28 -11.37
CA VAL A 153 -8.86 -2.46 -10.16
C VAL A 153 -8.91 -0.97 -10.47
N GLY A 154 -8.50 -0.56 -11.64
CA GLY A 154 -8.54 0.80 -12.15
C GLY A 154 -7.33 1.08 -13.05
N ASP A 155 -7.42 2.14 -13.86
CA ASP A 155 -6.32 2.60 -14.73
C ASP A 155 -5.39 3.54 -13.96
N ARG A 156 -4.67 2.97 -12.99
CA ARG A 156 -3.80 3.72 -12.08
C ARG A 156 -2.35 3.32 -12.32
N LYS A 157 -1.46 4.32 -12.40
CA LYS A 157 -0.03 4.09 -12.68
C LYS A 157 0.83 3.99 -11.44
N SER A 158 0.42 4.61 -10.35
CA SER A 158 1.15 4.57 -9.09
C SER A 158 0.24 4.89 -7.91
N VAL A 159 0.73 4.55 -6.72
CA VAL A 159 0.11 4.85 -5.44
C VAL A 159 1.07 5.77 -4.69
N VAL A 160 0.55 6.85 -4.13
CA VAL A 160 1.32 7.87 -3.39
C VAL A 160 1.02 7.75 -1.91
#